data_947e97a692b053469b3306bcf9aed9e2
#
_entry.id   947e97a692b053469b3306bcf9aed9e2
#
_cell.length_a   1.000
_cell.length_b   1.000
_cell.length_c   1.000
_cell.angle_alpha   90.00
_cell.angle_beta   90.00
_cell.angle_gamma   90.00
#
_symmetry.space_group_name_H-M   'P 1'
#
loop_
_entity.id
_entity.type
_entity.pdbx_description
1 polymer ?
#
loop_
_entity_poly.entity_id
_entity_poly.type
_entity_poly.pdbx_seq_one_letter_code
_entity_poly.pdbx_strand_id
1 'polypeptide(L)' 'MVANLIAPLAIFGENDGALEIVQVVGDDASSRRLCELGCCVGKQVLIIKRGDPAIISIGGSRFALAGELQDRILARLLKS' A
#
# COMPACT_ATOMS: atom_id res chain seq x y z
N MET A 1 22.75 3.62 8.38
CA MET A 1 22.11 2.61 7.74
C MET A 1 20.62 2.59 8.00
N VAL A 2 19.95 2.22 7.07
CA VAL A 2 18.51 2.33 7.11
C VAL A 2 17.88 1.00 7.41
N ALA A 3 17.08 0.97 8.44
CA ALA A 3 16.29 -0.21 8.70
C ALA A 3 15.13 -0.26 7.70
N ASN A 4 14.67 -1.46 7.43
CA ASN A 4 13.48 -1.62 6.62
C ASN A 4 12.27 -1.26 7.46
N LEU A 5 11.78 -0.04 7.27
CA LEU A 5 10.59 0.39 7.98
C LEU A 5 9.37 -0.23 7.31
N ILE A 6 8.62 -0.98 8.09
CA ILE A 6 7.35 -1.54 7.66
C ILE A 6 6.26 -0.78 8.40
N ALA A 7 5.35 -0.18 7.65
CA ALA A 7 4.31 0.66 8.23
C ALA A 7 3.07 0.62 7.35
N PRO A 8 1.91 1.02 7.90
CA PRO A 8 0.69 1.12 7.09
C PRO A 8 0.86 2.11 5.93
N LEU A 9 0.14 1.89 4.85
CA LEU A 9 0.21 2.76 3.68
C LEU A 9 -0.07 4.21 4.04
N ALA A 10 -0.91 4.46 5.03
CA ALA A 10 -1.28 5.82 5.41
C ALA A 10 -0.09 6.66 5.87
N ILE A 11 0.99 6.02 6.29
CA ILE A 11 2.20 6.71 6.75
C ILE A 11 2.98 7.29 5.56
N PHE A 12 2.90 6.65 4.40
CA PHE A 12 3.69 7.03 3.24
C PHE A 12 2.96 8.07 2.40
N GLY A 13 3.71 8.75 1.57
CA GLY A 13 3.17 9.80 0.72
C GLY A 13 3.79 9.81 -0.66
N GLU A 14 3.44 10.84 -1.42
CA GLU A 14 3.82 10.95 -2.83
C GLU A 14 5.33 10.97 -3.02
N ASN A 15 6.06 11.49 -2.05
CA ASN A 15 7.50 11.66 -2.19
C ASN A 15 8.30 10.43 -1.81
N ASP A 16 7.62 9.38 -1.37
CA ASP A 16 8.32 8.19 -0.93
C ASP A 16 8.69 7.23 -2.06
N GLY A 17 8.14 7.46 -3.25
CA GLY A 17 8.45 6.61 -4.38
C GLY A 17 7.80 5.24 -4.28
N ALA A 18 8.43 4.26 -4.88
CA ALA A 18 7.87 2.92 -4.92
C ALA A 18 7.90 2.25 -3.56
N LEU A 19 6.81 1.60 -3.23
CA LEU A 19 6.66 0.83 -2.01
C LEU A 19 6.38 -0.62 -2.37
N GLU A 20 6.69 -1.53 -1.47
CA GLU A 20 6.32 -2.92 -1.64
C GLU A 20 5.37 -3.33 -0.53
N ILE A 21 4.28 -3.99 -0.89
CA ILE A 21 3.34 -4.51 0.08
C ILE A 21 3.95 -5.75 0.71
N VAL A 22 4.11 -5.73 2.03
CA VAL A 22 4.72 -6.85 2.74
C VAL A 22 3.71 -7.68 3.53
N GLN A 23 2.56 -7.09 3.85
CA GLN A 23 1.53 -7.82 4.59
C GLN A 23 0.19 -7.12 4.44
N VAL A 24 -0.88 -7.89 4.35
CA VAL A 24 -2.24 -7.37 4.38
C VAL A 24 -2.90 -7.96 5.62
N VAL A 25 -3.28 -7.08 6.54
CA VAL A 25 -3.85 -7.48 7.82
C VAL A 25 -5.37 -7.51 7.72
N GLY A 26 -5.99 -8.50 8.36
CA GLY A 26 -7.43 -8.62 8.37
C GLY A 26 -7.85 -10.06 8.21
N ASP A 27 -9.17 -10.28 8.11
CA ASP A 27 -9.64 -11.62 7.89
C ASP A 27 -9.42 -12.04 6.43
N ASP A 28 -9.63 -13.32 6.16
CA ASP A 28 -9.33 -13.87 4.84
C ASP A 28 -10.17 -13.23 3.74
N ALA A 29 -11.43 -12.92 4.03
CA ALA A 29 -12.32 -12.36 3.03
C ALA A 29 -11.86 -10.94 2.63
N SER A 30 -11.52 -10.12 3.62
CA SER A 30 -11.04 -8.76 3.35
C SER A 30 -9.71 -8.78 2.63
N SER A 31 -8.80 -9.65 3.05
CA SER A 31 -7.49 -9.75 2.42
C SER A 31 -7.60 -10.22 0.98
N ARG A 32 -8.50 -11.17 0.73
CA ARG A 32 -8.71 -11.66 -0.63
C ARG A 32 -9.28 -10.56 -1.52
N ARG A 33 -10.21 -9.78 -1.00
CA ARG A 33 -10.80 -8.69 -1.78
C ARG A 33 -9.75 -7.65 -2.15
N LEU A 34 -8.88 -7.28 -1.19
CA LEU A 34 -7.80 -6.36 -1.49
C LEU A 34 -6.85 -6.92 -2.52
N CYS A 35 -6.55 -8.22 -2.44
CA CYS A 35 -5.69 -8.86 -3.41
C CYS A 35 -6.31 -8.85 -4.80
N GLU A 36 -7.62 -9.03 -4.90
CA GLU A 36 -8.30 -8.97 -6.20
C GLU A 36 -8.18 -7.59 -6.83
N LEU A 37 -8.06 -6.55 -6.01
CA LEU A 37 -7.84 -5.20 -6.51
C LEU A 37 -6.37 -4.93 -6.87
N GLY A 38 -5.48 -5.86 -6.56
CA GLY A 38 -4.07 -5.71 -6.83
C GLY A 38 -3.21 -5.50 -5.59
N CYS A 39 -3.83 -5.36 -4.42
CA CYS A 39 -3.10 -5.10 -3.18
C CYS A 39 -2.66 -6.41 -2.54
N CYS A 40 -1.74 -7.08 -3.20
CA CYS A 40 -1.22 -8.36 -2.73
C CYS A 40 0.20 -8.20 -2.24
N VAL A 41 0.60 -9.10 -1.35
CA VAL A 41 1.98 -9.13 -0.88
C VAL A 41 2.93 -9.29 -2.07
N GLY A 42 3.98 -8.48 -2.08
CA GLY A 42 4.97 -8.49 -3.15
C GLY A 42 4.71 -7.52 -4.26
N LYS A 43 3.55 -6.90 -4.30
CA LYS A 43 3.25 -5.92 -5.34
C LYS A 43 3.84 -4.56 -4.99
N GLN A 44 4.23 -3.82 -6.03
CA GLN A 44 4.72 -2.45 -5.86
C GLN A 44 3.55 -1.49 -5.95
N VAL A 45 3.59 -0.47 -5.09
CA VAL A 45 2.54 0.53 -5.06
C VAL A 45 3.17 1.92 -4.99
N LEU A 46 2.52 2.86 -5.68
CA LEU A 46 2.89 4.28 -5.62
C LEU A 46 1.73 5.05 -5.02
N ILE A 47 2.05 5.96 -4.11
CA ILE A 47 1.04 6.87 -3.58
C ILE A 47 0.98 8.07 -4.52
N ILE A 48 -0.13 8.23 -5.22
CA ILE A 48 -0.32 9.36 -6.12
C ILE A 48 -0.77 10.58 -5.34
N LYS A 49 -1.66 10.37 -4.36
CA LYS A 49 -2.14 11.45 -3.52
C LYS A 49 -2.56 10.88 -2.17
N ARG A 50 -2.01 11.47 -1.11
CA ARG A 50 -2.41 11.08 0.25
C ARG A 50 -3.81 11.57 0.54
N GLY A 51 -4.47 10.89 1.44
CA GLY A 51 -5.76 11.31 1.91
C GLY A 51 -6.65 10.15 2.26
N ASP A 52 -7.93 10.44 2.42
CA ASP A 52 -8.95 9.45 2.70
C ASP A 52 -10.14 9.78 1.80
N PRO A 53 -10.23 9.14 0.64
CA PRO A 53 -9.37 8.06 0.18
C PRO A 53 -8.04 8.56 -0.39
N ALA A 54 -7.04 7.71 -0.32
CA ALA A 54 -5.79 7.98 -1.02
C ALA A 54 -5.90 7.46 -2.45
N ILE A 55 -5.20 8.11 -3.36
CA ILE A 55 -5.12 7.62 -4.74
C ILE A 55 -3.81 6.88 -4.86
N ILE A 56 -3.88 5.62 -5.27
CA ILE A 56 -2.69 4.80 -5.40
C ILE A 56 -2.63 4.20 -6.80
N SER A 57 -1.44 3.76 -7.17
CA SER A 57 -1.21 3.11 -8.46
C SER A 57 -0.53 1.77 -8.22
N ILE A 58 -1.10 0.73 -8.80
CA ILE A 58 -0.53 -0.62 -8.74
C ILE A 58 -0.62 -1.21 -10.14
N GLY A 59 0.54 -1.59 -10.69
CA GLY A 59 0.57 -2.21 -12.02
C GLY A 59 0.00 -1.35 -13.12
N GLY A 60 0.13 -0.04 -12.99
CA GLY A 60 -0.40 0.88 -14.00
C GLY A 60 -1.86 1.26 -13.81
N SER A 61 -2.55 0.63 -12.89
CA SER A 61 -3.94 0.97 -12.58
C SER A 61 -3.99 1.89 -11.39
N ARG A 62 -4.89 2.85 -11.42
CA ARG A 62 -5.08 3.79 -10.31
C ARG A 62 -6.44 3.58 -9.69
N PHE A 63 -6.50 3.66 -8.37
CA PHE A 63 -7.78 3.59 -7.68
C PHE A 63 -7.69 4.26 -6.33
N ALA A 64 -8.86 4.55 -5.77
CA ALA A 64 -8.96 5.19 -4.47
C ALA A 64 -9.03 4.13 -3.39
N LEU A 65 -8.31 4.35 -2.30
CA LEU A 65 -8.27 3.41 -1.19
C LEU A 65 -8.66 4.13 0.09
N ALA A 66 -9.75 3.66 0.70
CA ALA A 66 -10.26 4.27 1.92
C ALA A 66 -9.23 4.20 3.04
N GLY A 67 -9.28 5.18 3.94
CA GLY A 67 -8.29 5.28 5.00
C GLY A 67 -8.21 4.04 5.86
N GLU A 68 -9.35 3.45 6.22
CA GLU A 68 -9.32 2.25 7.06
C GLU A 68 -8.69 1.06 6.35
N LEU A 69 -8.77 1.00 5.03
CA LEU A 69 -8.12 -0.06 4.29
C LEU A 69 -6.61 0.18 4.20
N GLN A 70 -6.20 1.44 4.16
CA GLN A 70 -4.78 1.77 4.15
C GLN A 70 -4.10 1.25 5.41
N ASP A 71 -4.82 1.26 6.53
CA ASP A 71 -4.25 0.80 7.80
C ASP A 71 -4.01 -0.71 7.82
N ARG A 72 -4.65 -1.43 6.92
CA ARG A 72 -4.50 -2.88 6.85
C ARG A 72 -3.40 -3.33 5.90
N ILE A 73 -2.84 -2.41 5.14
CA ILE A 73 -1.80 -2.74 4.16
C ILE A 73 -0.48 -2.23 4.68
N LEU A 74 0.41 -3.15 5.01
CA LEU A 74 1.74 -2.81 5.49
C LEU A 74 2.71 -2.86 4.34
N ALA A 75 3.53 -1.83 4.25
CA ALA A 75 4.44 -1.67 3.13
C ALA A 75 5.80 -1.21 3.60
N ARG A 76 6.79 -1.30 2.72
CA ARG A 76 8.13 -0.81 2.97
C ARG A 76 8.63 -0.06 1.75
N LEU A 77 9.60 0.82 1.98
CA LEU A 77 10.22 1.56 0.89
C LEU A 77 11.07 0.63 0.04
N LEU A 78 11.00 0.85 -1.28
CA LEU A 78 11.83 0.12 -2.22
C LEU A 78 12.99 0.97 -2.71
N LYS A 79 13.57 1.74 -1.83
CA LYS A 79 14.72 2.53 -2.19
C LYS A 79 15.96 1.70 -2.27
N SER A 80 16.71 1.94 -3.28
CA SER A 80 18.01 1.31 -3.38
C SER A 80 19.11 2.22 -2.83
#